data_018ae6e7d34f5e0cbd92884996fbe72e
#
_entry.id   018ae6e7d34f5e0cbd92884996fbe72e
#
_cell.length_a   1.000
_cell.length_b   1.000
_cell.length_c   1.000
_cell.angle_alpha   90.00
_cell.angle_beta   90.00
_cell.angle_gamma   90.00
#
_symmetry.space_group_name_H-M   'P 1'
#
loop_
_entity.id
_entity.type
_entity.pdbx_description
1 polymer ?
#
loop_
_entity_poly.entity_id
_entity_poly.type
_entity_poly.pdbx_seq_one_letter_code
_entity_poly.pdbx_strand_id
1 'polypeptide(L)' 'MPRDKKDAKNFACKFDREIFEKLEEFCALSGQSKTAVVERAVEKYIEENLEMIKEVAKKL' A
#
# COMPACT_ATOMS: atom_id res chain seq x y z
N MET A 1 6.58 -1.54 16.26
CA MET A 1 5.78 -0.56 16.12
C MET A 1 4.43 -0.82 16.60
N PRO A 2 4.13 -0.19 17.46
CA PRO A 2 2.92 -0.45 18.10
C PRO A 2 1.78 0.03 17.32
N ARG A 3 1.66 -0.47 16.17
CA ARG A 3 0.53 -0.15 15.46
C ARG A 3 -0.63 -0.66 16.22
N ASP A 4 -1.42 0.20 16.59
CA ASP A 4 -2.53 -0.16 17.38
C ASP A 4 -3.59 -0.77 16.52
N LYS A 5 -3.91 -1.97 16.74
CA LYS A 5 -4.89 -2.64 15.91
C LYS A 5 -6.26 -2.06 16.03
N LYS A 6 -6.51 -1.37 17.11
CA LYS A 6 -7.81 -0.76 17.27
C LYS A 6 -8.05 0.32 16.25
N ASP A 7 -6.95 0.87 15.72
CA ASP A 7 -7.11 1.91 14.74
C ASP A 7 -7.13 1.38 13.33
N ALA A 8 -7.16 0.08 13.18
CA ALA A 8 -7.21 -0.49 11.85
C ALA A 8 -8.52 -0.13 11.19
N LYS A 9 -8.45 0.21 9.93
CA LYS A 9 -9.64 0.56 9.18
C LYS A 9 -9.75 -0.30 7.96
N ASN A 10 -10.98 -0.61 7.61
CA ASN A 10 -11.21 -1.41 6.44
C ASN A 10 -11.15 -0.56 5.19
N PHE A 11 -10.56 -1.12 4.17
CA PHE A 11 -10.47 -0.42 2.91
C PHE A 11 -10.69 -1.46 1.82
N ALA A 12 -11.69 -1.25 1.01
CA ALA A 12 -12.00 -2.18 -0.06
C ALA A 12 -11.81 -1.50 -1.39
N CYS A 13 -11.13 -2.16 -2.30
CA CYS A 13 -10.96 -1.62 -3.62
C CYS A 13 -10.89 -2.77 -4.60
N LYS A 14 -11.11 -2.45 -5.86
CA LYS A 14 -11.01 -3.45 -6.91
C LYS A 14 -9.66 -3.34 -7.57
N PHE A 15 -9.02 -4.48 -7.76
CA PHE A 15 -7.72 -4.52 -8.41
C PHE A 15 -7.90 -4.97 -9.85
N ASP A 16 -7.06 -4.44 -10.71
CA ASP A 16 -6.91 -4.98 -12.03
C ASP A 16 -6.49 -6.43 -11.90
N ARG A 17 -7.05 -7.28 -12.74
CA ARG A 17 -6.78 -8.70 -12.64
C ARG A 17 -5.29 -9.00 -12.70
N GLU A 18 -4.60 -8.38 -13.63
CA GLU A 18 -3.17 -8.63 -13.77
C GLU A 18 -2.40 -8.26 -12.51
N ILE A 19 -2.76 -7.13 -11.93
CA ILE A 19 -2.08 -6.67 -10.73
C ILE A 19 -2.39 -7.60 -9.57
N PHE A 20 -3.63 -8.04 -9.49
CA PHE A 20 -4.01 -8.92 -8.41
C PHE A 20 -3.29 -10.27 -8.52
N GLU A 21 -3.15 -10.78 -9.73
CA GLU A 21 -2.45 -12.03 -9.92
C GLU A 21 -0.99 -11.91 -9.54
N LYS A 22 -0.38 -10.79 -9.88
CA LYS A 22 1.00 -10.56 -9.49
C LYS A 22 1.14 -10.46 -7.98
N LEU A 23 0.16 -9.87 -7.34
CA LEU A 23 0.15 -9.78 -5.90
C LEU A 23 0.07 -11.16 -5.26
N GLU A 24 -0.81 -12.00 -5.79
CA GLU A 24 -0.94 -13.34 -5.25
C GLU A 24 0.34 -14.14 -5.41
N GLU A 25 0.95 -14.03 -6.56
CA GLU A 25 2.19 -14.73 -6.83
C GLU A 25 3.29 -14.27 -5.90
N PHE A 26 3.41 -12.95 -5.72
CA PHE A 26 4.43 -12.42 -4.84
C PHE A 26 4.22 -12.87 -3.41
N CYS A 27 2.97 -12.87 -2.96
CA CYS A 27 2.68 -13.31 -1.60
C CYS A 27 3.02 -14.77 -1.41
N ALA A 28 2.72 -15.60 -2.40
CA ALA A 28 3.02 -17.01 -2.31
C ALA A 28 4.53 -17.25 -2.25
N LEU A 29 5.28 -16.51 -3.02
CA LEU A 29 6.72 -16.70 -3.06
C LEU A 29 7.41 -16.13 -1.83
N SER A 30 6.93 -15.02 -1.33
CA SER A 30 7.59 -14.35 -0.22
C SER A 30 7.08 -14.82 1.14
N GLY A 31 5.95 -15.50 1.18
CA GLY A 31 5.39 -15.94 2.45
C GLY A 31 4.69 -14.85 3.22
N GLN A 32 4.46 -13.72 2.61
CA GLN A 32 3.79 -12.62 3.28
C GLN A 32 2.31 -12.63 2.97
N SER A 33 1.53 -12.04 3.86
CA SER A 33 0.09 -11.94 3.62
C SER A 33 -0.17 -10.81 2.63
N LYS A 34 -1.30 -10.88 1.96
CA LYS A 34 -1.67 -9.85 1.02
C LYS A 34 -1.79 -8.50 1.71
N THR A 35 -2.37 -8.50 2.90
CA THR A 35 -2.54 -7.27 3.64
C THR A 35 -1.20 -6.62 3.95
N ALA A 36 -0.25 -7.42 4.41
CA ALA A 36 1.07 -6.89 4.74
C ALA A 36 1.76 -6.32 3.52
N VAL A 37 1.67 -7.02 2.40
CA VAL A 37 2.31 -6.55 1.18
C VAL A 37 1.67 -5.26 0.69
N VAL A 38 0.35 -5.20 0.72
CA VAL A 38 -0.35 -4.01 0.25
C VAL A 38 -0.05 -2.83 1.15
N GLU A 39 -0.06 -3.04 2.46
CA GLU A 39 0.22 -1.95 3.38
C GLU A 39 1.61 -1.39 3.16
N ARG A 40 2.58 -2.28 3.01
CA ARG A 40 3.94 -1.83 2.80
C ARG A 40 4.09 -1.11 1.47
N ALA A 41 3.45 -1.62 0.45
CA ALA A 41 3.54 -0.99 -0.86
C ALA A 41 2.89 0.38 -0.86
N VAL A 42 1.74 0.50 -0.22
CA VAL A 42 1.05 1.78 -0.15
C VAL A 42 1.86 2.78 0.65
N GLU A 43 2.38 2.35 1.78
CA GLU A 43 3.17 3.24 2.61
C GLU A 43 4.39 3.75 1.87
N LYS A 44 5.09 2.84 1.22
CA LYS A 44 6.28 3.23 0.49
C LYS A 44 5.95 4.16 -0.67
N TYR A 45 4.91 3.85 -1.38
CA TYR A 45 4.52 4.66 -2.52
C TYR A 45 4.16 6.08 -2.09
N ILE A 46 3.44 6.18 -0.99
CA ILE A 46 3.05 7.49 -0.49
C ILE A 46 4.25 8.27 -0.02
N GLU A 47 5.15 7.61 0.71
CA GLU A 47 6.32 8.30 1.21
C GLU A 47 7.19 8.82 0.08
N GLU A 48 7.32 8.04 -0.97
CA GLU A 48 8.17 8.45 -2.08
C GLU A 48 7.56 9.58 -2.89
N ASN A 49 6.24 9.67 -2.90
CA ASN A 49 5.59 10.66 -3.75
C ASN A 49 4.96 11.83 -3.02
N LEU A 50 4.83 11.71 -1.72
CA LEU A 50 4.12 12.73 -0.96
C LEU A 50 4.81 14.08 -1.00
N GLU A 51 6.11 14.08 -0.86
CA GLU A 51 6.84 15.36 -0.85
C GLU A 51 6.71 16.06 -2.18
N MET A 52 6.78 15.29 -3.25
CA MET A 52 6.64 15.89 -4.56
C MET A 52 5.26 16.52 -4.72
N ILE A 53 4.25 15.83 -4.25
CA ILE A 53 2.90 16.34 -4.35
C ILE A 53 2.71 17.58 -3.47
N LYS A 54 3.32 17.56 -2.30
CA LYS A 54 3.22 18.72 -1.42
C LYS A 54 3.86 19.95 -2.04
N GLU A 55 4.98 19.77 -2.71
CA GLU A 55 5.63 20.87 -3.35
C GLU A 55 4.78 21.46 -4.45
N VAL A 56 4.16 20.60 -5.22
CA VAL A 56 3.29 21.08 -6.28
C VAL A 56 2.11 21.83 -5.68
N ALA A 57 1.54 21.31 -4.60
CA ALA A 57 0.42 21.95 -3.97
C ALA A 57 0.80 23.32 -3.41
N LYS A 58 2.00 23.43 -2.91
CA LYS A 58 2.42 24.72 -2.36
C LYS A 58 2.54 25.79 -3.42
N LYS A 59 2.92 25.38 -4.61
CA LYS A 59 3.07 26.35 -5.68
C LYS A 59 1.75 26.81 -6.24
N LEU A 60 0.72 26.08 -5.95
CA LEU A 60 -0.60 26.48 -6.38
C LEU A 60 -1.19 27.48 -5.41
#